data_8a6ae855d74e5a40939ac70a2e1252b1
#
_entry.id   8a6ae855d74e5a40939ac70a2e1252b1
#
_cell.length_a   1.000
_cell.length_b   1.000
_cell.length_c   1.000
_cell.angle_alpha   90.00
_cell.angle_beta   90.00
_cell.angle_gamma   90.00
#
_symmetry.space_group_name_H-M   'P 1'
#
loop_
_entity.id
_entity.type
_entity.pdbx_description
1 polymer ?
#
loop_
_entity_poly.entity_id
_entity_poly.type
_entity_poly.pdbx_seq_one_letter_code
_entity_poly.pdbx_strand_id
1 'polypeptide(L)'
;MKQTHHLGRWWTPIAAVALVFASVGVADARPVPTPTDTGTLAASPGCGKTPTLASGTHTIQSSGQNRSFILRIPNNYDNTRQYRLIFGFHWYGGTANDVDSGGSDGYNWSYYGLRRLADSANNSAIFVAPQGNGNGWANPGGQDVTFVDDMIRRIENDLCVDTAQRFALGFSYGGAMSYALACARATTFRAVAVYSGAGISGCSGGTQPVAYMGIHGISDNIGGGRGLRDTFVRNNGCTPQNAPEPAAGSRTHITTTYSGCRTGYPVVWAAFDGGHTPGPIDGGGDGWRSWTSPEVWWFFTGDTTPTPPPFRLRSESSSRCLDVNGANSTNGTQMIVWDCHANANQQFTQNNKALQVLGKCLEVPANAGPGTRTRIWDCNGGASQQWNVNDNGTITSVQTGLCLDVNGTANSSAVNVATCNNAVNQRWAKA
;
A
#
# COMPACT_ATOMS: atom_id res chain seq x y z
N MET A 1 83.98 -8.94 46.72
CA MET A 1 83.25 -9.73 45.77
C MET A 1 82.01 -10.34 46.41
N LYS A 2 80.94 -9.63 46.47
CA LYS A 2 79.64 -10.17 46.91
C LYS A 2 78.55 -9.54 46.04
N GLN A 3 77.87 -10.37 45.21
CA GLN A 3 76.73 -10.03 44.46
C GLN A 3 75.50 -10.05 45.36
N THR A 4 74.71 -9.01 45.35
CA THR A 4 73.42 -8.97 46.00
C THR A 4 72.36 -9.00 44.91
N HIS A 5 71.50 -10.01 44.98
CA HIS A 5 70.34 -10.19 44.12
C HIS A 5 69.20 -9.28 44.60
N HIS A 6 68.66 -8.40 43.75
CA HIS A 6 67.39 -7.71 43.96
C HIS A 6 66.29 -8.42 43.18
N LEU A 7 65.30 -8.94 43.89
CA LEU A 7 64.07 -9.46 43.37
C LEU A 7 63.12 -8.32 42.98
N GLY A 8 62.93 -8.12 41.69
CA GLY A 8 61.92 -7.19 41.14
C GLY A 8 60.53 -7.86 41.14
N ARG A 9 59.58 -7.24 41.85
CA ARG A 9 58.15 -7.58 41.79
C ARG A 9 57.57 -7.10 40.48
N TRP A 10 57.08 -7.99 39.66
CA TRP A 10 56.31 -7.69 38.44
C TRP A 10 54.83 -7.47 38.83
N TRP A 11 54.33 -6.26 38.59
CA TRP A 11 52.92 -5.94 38.64
C TRP A 11 52.36 -6.09 37.26
N THR A 12 51.45 -7.02 37.02
CA THR A 12 50.66 -7.12 35.84
C THR A 12 49.45 -6.17 35.94
N PRO A 13 49.17 -5.31 34.94
CA PRO A 13 47.94 -4.54 34.94
C PRO A 13 46.79 -5.44 34.45
N ILE A 14 45.75 -5.51 35.27
CA ILE A 14 44.46 -6.11 34.88
C ILE A 14 43.82 -5.16 33.87
N ALA A 15 43.70 -5.60 32.60
CA ALA A 15 42.94 -4.89 31.59
C ALA A 15 41.46 -5.08 31.89
N ALA A 16 40.78 -4.01 32.28
CA ALA A 16 39.34 -3.97 32.38
C ALA A 16 38.75 -3.98 30.97
N VAL A 17 38.11 -5.08 30.57
CA VAL A 17 37.31 -5.17 29.35
C VAL A 17 35.99 -4.43 29.60
N ALA A 18 35.85 -3.24 29.06
CA ALA A 18 34.59 -2.52 29.06
C ALA A 18 33.67 -3.20 28.01
N LEU A 19 32.68 -3.94 28.50
CA LEU A 19 31.56 -4.44 27.69
C LEU A 19 30.72 -3.21 27.27
N VAL A 20 30.87 -2.82 26.02
CA VAL A 20 29.96 -1.86 25.37
C VAL A 20 28.65 -2.61 25.09
N PHE A 21 27.65 -2.41 25.93
CA PHE A 21 26.28 -2.78 25.57
C PHE A 21 25.83 -1.87 24.43
N ALA A 22 25.79 -2.42 23.22
CA ALA A 22 25.07 -1.80 22.13
C ALA A 22 23.58 -1.78 22.53
N SER A 23 23.06 -0.61 22.88
CA SER A 23 21.65 -0.39 23.03
C SER A 23 21.00 -0.63 21.66
N VAL A 24 20.26 -1.72 21.55
CA VAL A 24 19.33 -1.95 20.44
C VAL A 24 18.35 -0.78 20.50
N GLY A 25 18.47 0.13 19.54
CA GLY A 25 17.57 1.27 19.43
C GLY A 25 16.14 0.75 19.34
N VAL A 26 15.32 1.13 20.32
CA VAL A 26 13.87 1.01 20.24
C VAL A 26 13.47 1.78 18.99
N ALA A 27 12.83 1.11 18.03
CA ALA A 27 12.27 1.76 16.87
C ALA A 27 11.36 2.90 17.34
N ASP A 28 11.74 4.14 17.04
CA ASP A 28 10.94 5.32 17.37
C ASP A 28 9.54 5.11 16.80
N ALA A 29 8.55 5.09 17.69
CA ALA A 29 7.14 5.12 17.30
C ALA A 29 6.94 6.39 16.47
N ARG A 30 6.73 6.24 15.15
CA ARG A 30 6.46 7.35 14.24
C ARG A 30 5.27 8.14 14.80
N PRO A 31 5.37 9.46 14.97
CA PRO A 31 4.22 10.24 15.39
C PRO A 31 3.12 10.11 14.35
N VAL A 32 2.00 9.54 14.75
CA VAL A 32 0.78 9.45 13.94
C VAL A 32 0.39 10.89 13.61
N PRO A 33 0.17 11.25 12.34
CA PRO A 33 -0.52 12.49 12.02
C PRO A 33 -1.94 12.33 12.56
N THR A 34 -2.20 12.84 13.75
CA THR A 34 -3.57 12.91 14.26
C THR A 34 -4.37 13.79 13.29
N PRO A 35 -5.47 13.31 12.72
CA PRO A 35 -6.41 14.16 12.04
C PRO A 35 -7.08 15.03 13.10
N THR A 36 -6.44 16.12 13.50
CA THR A 36 -7.06 17.17 14.28
C THR A 36 -7.62 18.20 13.33
N ASP A 37 -8.54 17.76 12.51
CA ASP A 37 -9.53 18.67 11.98
C ASP A 37 -10.90 18.03 12.24
N THR A 38 -11.57 18.47 13.30
CA THR A 38 -13.01 18.38 13.47
C THR A 38 -13.70 19.37 12.53
N GLY A 39 -13.13 19.57 11.33
CA GLY A 39 -13.82 20.16 10.21
C GLY A 39 -15.05 19.29 9.97
N THR A 40 -16.22 19.90 10.04
CA THR A 40 -17.48 19.32 9.62
C THR A 40 -17.22 18.47 8.38
N LEU A 41 -17.47 17.15 8.45
CA LEU A 41 -17.40 16.25 7.29
C LEU A 41 -18.12 16.94 6.14
N ALA A 42 -17.36 17.42 5.15
CA ALA A 42 -17.93 18.17 4.06
C ALA A 42 -18.44 17.19 3.00
N ALA A 43 -19.66 16.70 3.23
CA ALA A 43 -20.33 15.83 2.29
C ALA A 43 -20.48 16.49 0.93
N SER A 44 -20.12 15.78 -0.13
CA SER A 44 -20.35 16.25 -1.50
C SER A 44 -21.85 16.32 -1.82
N PRO A 45 -22.26 17.12 -2.83
CA PRO A 45 -23.66 17.22 -3.25
C PRO A 45 -24.29 15.90 -3.69
N GLY A 46 -23.50 14.88 -4.01
CA GLY A 46 -23.95 13.55 -4.41
C GLY A 46 -24.42 12.68 -3.26
N CYS A 47 -24.13 13.04 -2.01
CA CYS A 47 -24.57 12.25 -0.86
C CYS A 47 -26.09 12.18 -0.76
N GLY A 48 -26.62 10.97 -0.52
CA GLY A 48 -28.04 10.68 -0.48
C GLY A 48 -28.73 10.55 -1.84
N LYS A 49 -28.04 10.82 -2.96
CA LYS A 49 -28.62 10.68 -4.29
C LYS A 49 -28.42 9.26 -4.85
N THR A 50 -29.36 8.83 -5.68
CA THR A 50 -29.12 7.64 -6.51
C THR A 50 -28.05 7.95 -7.53
N PRO A 51 -26.92 7.22 -7.55
CA PRO A 51 -25.84 7.52 -8.48
C PRO A 51 -26.23 7.20 -9.93
N THR A 52 -25.76 8.02 -10.85
CA THR A 52 -25.85 7.81 -12.31
C THR A 52 -24.52 7.34 -12.90
N LEU A 53 -23.40 7.59 -12.18
CA LEU A 53 -22.08 7.08 -12.52
C LEU A 53 -21.93 5.62 -12.08
N ALA A 54 -21.30 4.85 -12.93
CA ALA A 54 -20.89 3.47 -12.64
C ALA A 54 -19.37 3.34 -12.76
N SER A 55 -18.80 2.26 -12.21
CA SER A 55 -17.40 1.92 -12.48
C SER A 55 -17.18 1.66 -13.96
N GLY A 56 -16.10 2.23 -14.53
CA GLY A 56 -15.76 2.09 -15.94
C GLY A 56 -15.14 3.36 -16.52
N THR A 57 -15.01 3.38 -17.83
CA THR A 57 -14.45 4.52 -18.57
C THR A 57 -15.53 5.59 -18.81
N HIS A 58 -15.19 6.82 -18.50
CA HIS A 58 -16.02 8.00 -18.72
C HIS A 58 -15.32 9.02 -19.61
N THR A 59 -16.09 9.82 -20.33
CA THR A 59 -15.60 10.94 -21.12
C THR A 59 -16.32 12.21 -20.69
N ILE A 60 -15.55 13.29 -20.55
CA ILE A 60 -16.08 14.63 -20.24
C ILE A 60 -15.44 15.66 -21.14
N GLN A 61 -16.14 16.79 -21.32
CA GLN A 61 -15.58 17.99 -21.92
C GLN A 61 -14.72 18.73 -20.88
N SER A 62 -13.47 19.01 -21.22
CA SER A 62 -12.57 19.79 -20.39
C SER A 62 -11.63 20.61 -21.27
N SER A 63 -11.50 21.90 -21.02
CA SER A 63 -10.68 22.82 -21.82
C SER A 63 -10.94 22.72 -23.33
N GLY A 64 -12.20 22.53 -23.75
CA GLY A 64 -12.60 22.39 -25.14
C GLY A 64 -12.25 21.06 -25.81
N GLN A 65 -11.84 20.05 -25.05
CA GLN A 65 -11.46 18.73 -25.53
C GLN A 65 -12.27 17.62 -24.87
N ASN A 66 -12.47 16.52 -25.59
CA ASN A 66 -12.95 15.27 -24.98
C ASN A 66 -11.80 14.61 -24.22
N ARG A 67 -11.94 14.48 -22.91
CA ARG A 67 -10.97 13.84 -22.02
C ARG A 67 -11.60 12.62 -21.34
N SER A 68 -10.87 11.56 -21.22
CA SER A 68 -11.36 10.32 -20.61
C SER A 68 -10.67 10.00 -19.29
N PHE A 69 -11.37 9.28 -18.42
CA PHE A 69 -10.85 8.73 -17.17
C PHE A 69 -11.55 7.41 -16.83
N ILE A 70 -10.90 6.58 -16.03
CA ILE A 70 -11.51 5.38 -15.46
C ILE A 70 -11.91 5.70 -14.03
N LEU A 71 -13.16 5.38 -13.68
CA LEU A 71 -13.73 5.51 -12.36
C LEU A 71 -13.91 4.13 -11.73
N ARG A 72 -13.52 3.96 -10.46
CA ARG A 72 -13.81 2.78 -9.66
C ARG A 72 -14.58 3.17 -8.41
N ILE A 73 -15.82 2.72 -8.36
CA ILE A 73 -16.72 2.86 -7.23
C ILE A 73 -16.71 1.52 -6.48
N PRO A 74 -16.64 1.50 -5.14
CA PRO A 74 -16.72 0.27 -4.36
C PRO A 74 -17.96 -0.56 -4.70
N ASN A 75 -17.84 -1.90 -4.76
CA ASN A 75 -18.95 -2.79 -5.07
C ASN A 75 -20.12 -2.69 -4.06
N ASN A 76 -19.82 -2.32 -2.81
CA ASN A 76 -20.80 -2.10 -1.75
C ASN A 76 -21.01 -0.59 -1.50
N TYR A 77 -20.97 0.23 -2.55
CA TYR A 77 -21.17 1.67 -2.42
C TYR A 77 -22.52 2.01 -1.78
N ASP A 78 -22.44 2.86 -0.78
CA ASP A 78 -23.59 3.41 -0.05
C ASP A 78 -23.60 4.92 -0.20
N ASN A 79 -24.64 5.47 -0.80
CA ASN A 79 -24.74 6.90 -1.08
C ASN A 79 -24.95 7.77 0.18
N THR A 80 -25.12 7.16 1.34
CA THR A 80 -25.17 7.85 2.64
C THR A 80 -23.83 7.89 3.35
N ARG A 81 -22.87 7.08 2.90
CA ARG A 81 -21.52 7.01 3.42
C ARG A 81 -20.57 7.87 2.59
N GLN A 82 -19.77 8.70 3.23
CA GLN A 82 -18.74 9.49 2.59
C GLN A 82 -17.50 8.64 2.29
N TYR A 83 -16.96 8.78 1.06
CA TYR A 83 -15.80 8.06 0.58
C TYR A 83 -14.63 9.01 0.32
N ARG A 84 -13.40 8.53 0.54
CA ARG A 84 -12.19 9.18 0.04
C ARG A 84 -12.21 9.21 -1.49
N LEU A 85 -11.65 10.26 -2.10
CA LEU A 85 -11.48 10.37 -3.55
C LEU A 85 -9.99 10.38 -3.89
N ILE A 86 -9.51 9.36 -4.58
CA ILE A 86 -8.08 9.16 -4.85
C ILE A 86 -7.83 9.15 -6.34
N PHE A 87 -6.98 10.09 -6.81
CA PHE A 87 -6.53 10.20 -8.19
C PHE A 87 -5.18 9.53 -8.37
N GLY A 88 -5.08 8.55 -9.29
CA GLY A 88 -3.83 7.92 -9.71
C GLY A 88 -3.43 8.35 -11.11
N PHE A 89 -2.24 8.95 -11.28
CA PHE A 89 -1.74 9.46 -12.54
C PHE A 89 -0.68 8.54 -13.13
N HIS A 90 -0.83 8.15 -14.41
CA HIS A 90 0.11 7.31 -15.13
C HIS A 90 1.41 8.06 -15.50
N TRP A 91 2.48 7.32 -15.77
CA TRP A 91 3.78 7.83 -16.24
C TRP A 91 3.74 8.20 -17.72
N TYR A 92 4.84 8.76 -18.24
CA TYR A 92 4.96 9.06 -19.67
C TYR A 92 4.90 7.77 -20.51
N GLY A 93 4.03 7.76 -21.51
CA GLY A 93 3.75 6.58 -22.33
C GLY A 93 2.78 5.57 -21.69
N GLY A 94 2.48 5.68 -20.38
CA GLY A 94 1.47 4.89 -19.72
C GLY A 94 0.04 5.38 -20.00
N THR A 95 -0.94 4.68 -19.47
CA THR A 95 -2.37 4.95 -19.68
C THR A 95 -3.16 4.90 -18.38
N ALA A 96 -4.38 5.44 -18.40
CA ALA A 96 -5.34 5.27 -17.31
C ALA A 96 -5.58 3.79 -16.98
N ASN A 97 -5.58 2.91 -18.00
CA ASN A 97 -5.76 1.49 -17.80
C ASN A 97 -4.59 0.83 -17.04
N ASP A 98 -3.36 1.28 -17.25
CA ASP A 98 -2.20 0.74 -16.52
C ASP A 98 -2.30 1.04 -15.03
N VAL A 99 -2.77 2.23 -14.66
CA VAL A 99 -3.01 2.60 -13.27
C VAL A 99 -4.19 1.82 -12.68
N ASP A 100 -5.29 1.74 -13.42
CA ASP A 100 -6.51 1.08 -12.96
C ASP A 100 -6.34 -0.43 -12.81
N SER A 101 -5.73 -1.09 -13.81
CA SER A 101 -5.52 -2.54 -13.79
C SER A 101 -4.35 -2.97 -12.91
N GLY A 102 -3.35 -2.10 -12.72
CA GLY A 102 -2.08 -2.43 -12.06
C GLY A 102 -1.07 -3.13 -12.98
N GLY A 103 -1.30 -3.10 -14.31
CA GLY A 103 -0.40 -3.68 -15.31
C GLY A 103 -0.18 -5.17 -15.11
N SER A 104 1.07 -5.63 -15.17
CA SER A 104 1.45 -7.04 -14.99
C SER A 104 1.17 -7.59 -13.57
N ASP A 105 1.16 -6.72 -12.56
CA ASP A 105 0.89 -7.09 -11.16
C ASP A 105 -0.62 -7.14 -10.84
N GLY A 106 -1.44 -6.71 -11.79
CA GLY A 106 -2.89 -6.77 -11.70
C GLY A 106 -3.45 -6.00 -10.51
N TYR A 107 -4.56 -6.48 -9.98
CA TYR A 107 -5.26 -5.87 -8.84
C TYR A 107 -4.34 -5.49 -7.66
N ASN A 108 -3.28 -6.25 -7.42
CA ASN A 108 -2.37 -5.98 -6.31
C ASN A 108 -1.62 -4.66 -6.43
N TRP A 109 -1.41 -4.17 -7.68
CA TRP A 109 -0.76 -2.90 -7.96
C TRP A 109 -1.73 -1.82 -8.46
N SER A 110 -3.02 -2.13 -8.62
CA SER A 110 -4.05 -1.18 -9.02
C SER A 110 -3.99 0.09 -8.15
N TYR A 111 -3.87 1.26 -8.81
CA TYR A 111 -3.61 2.55 -8.16
C TYR A 111 -2.39 2.51 -7.23
N TYR A 112 -1.27 1.96 -7.73
CA TYR A 112 -0.02 1.81 -6.96
C TYR A 112 -0.23 1.01 -5.66
N GLY A 113 -1.13 0.01 -5.72
CA GLY A 113 -1.50 -0.86 -4.60
C GLY A 113 -2.48 -0.27 -3.60
N LEU A 114 -2.92 0.98 -3.76
CA LEU A 114 -3.85 1.60 -2.81
C LEU A 114 -5.27 1.04 -2.89
N ARG A 115 -5.70 0.52 -4.06
CA ARG A 115 -7.03 -0.06 -4.20
C ARG A 115 -7.24 -1.24 -3.27
N ARG A 116 -6.31 -2.20 -3.24
CA ARG A 116 -6.41 -3.36 -2.33
C ARG A 116 -6.41 -2.94 -0.85
N LEU A 117 -5.70 -1.86 -0.49
CA LEU A 117 -5.67 -1.34 0.88
C LEU A 117 -7.00 -0.65 1.24
N ALA A 118 -7.59 0.11 0.32
CA ALA A 118 -8.90 0.71 0.51
C ALA A 118 -10.02 -0.34 0.64
N ASP A 119 -9.96 -1.38 -0.20
CA ASP A 119 -10.91 -2.49 -0.16
C ASP A 119 -10.82 -3.21 1.18
N SER A 120 -9.58 -3.39 1.71
CA SER A 120 -9.31 -3.92 3.05
C SER A 120 -9.85 -3.04 4.17
N ALA A 121 -9.79 -1.74 3.98
CA ALA A 121 -10.31 -0.75 4.92
C ALA A 121 -11.81 -0.52 4.68
N ASN A 122 -12.59 -1.57 4.51
CA ASN A 122 -14.03 -1.55 4.31
C ASN A 122 -14.47 -0.79 3.03
N ASN A 123 -13.75 -1.00 1.91
CA ASN A 123 -14.05 -0.35 0.63
C ASN A 123 -14.17 1.19 0.78
N SER A 124 -13.15 1.80 1.36
CA SER A 124 -13.23 3.16 1.91
C SER A 124 -12.94 4.27 0.92
N ALA A 125 -12.69 3.96 -0.37
CA ALA A 125 -12.31 4.95 -1.37
C ALA A 125 -12.96 4.74 -2.74
N ILE A 126 -13.18 5.86 -3.44
CA ILE A 126 -13.48 5.94 -4.86
C ILE A 126 -12.16 6.29 -5.56
N PHE A 127 -11.84 5.59 -6.65
CA PHE A 127 -10.60 5.80 -7.39
C PHE A 127 -10.85 6.37 -8.78
N VAL A 128 -9.93 7.23 -9.23
CA VAL A 128 -9.96 7.87 -10.54
C VAL A 128 -8.60 7.71 -11.21
N ALA A 129 -8.57 7.14 -12.39
CA ALA A 129 -7.39 7.10 -13.25
C ALA A 129 -7.64 7.98 -14.50
N PRO A 130 -7.15 9.23 -14.51
CA PRO A 130 -7.27 10.10 -15.67
C PRO A 130 -6.37 9.67 -16.82
N GLN A 131 -6.80 9.92 -18.07
CA GLN A 131 -5.97 9.74 -19.26
C GLN A 131 -5.33 11.08 -19.67
N GLY A 132 -4.01 11.11 -19.65
CA GLY A 132 -3.22 12.25 -20.11
C GLY A 132 -3.19 12.35 -21.63
N ASN A 133 -3.21 13.57 -22.16
CA ASN A 133 -3.06 13.83 -23.59
C ASN A 133 -1.68 13.37 -24.08
N GLY A 134 -1.64 12.59 -25.16
CA GLY A 134 -0.39 12.03 -25.67
C GLY A 134 0.33 11.12 -24.64
N ASN A 135 -0.43 10.47 -23.77
CA ASN A 135 0.09 9.64 -22.69
C ASN A 135 1.09 10.37 -21.79
N GLY A 136 0.81 11.63 -21.45
CA GLY A 136 1.66 12.46 -20.59
C GLY A 136 0.87 13.61 -19.93
N TRP A 137 1.56 14.42 -19.13
CA TRP A 137 0.98 15.47 -18.30
C TRP A 137 1.74 16.79 -18.47
N ALA A 138 1.87 17.25 -19.72
CA ALA A 138 2.56 18.51 -20.02
C ALA A 138 1.85 19.73 -19.41
N ASN A 139 0.55 19.63 -19.19
CA ASN A 139 -0.30 20.62 -18.53
C ASN A 139 -0.17 22.04 -19.12
N PRO A 140 -0.14 22.23 -20.46
CA PRO A 140 -0.01 23.54 -21.05
C PRO A 140 -1.22 24.44 -20.66
N GLY A 141 -0.92 25.63 -20.17
CA GLY A 141 -1.95 26.56 -19.70
C GLY A 141 -2.81 26.05 -18.52
N GLY A 142 -2.41 24.98 -17.83
CA GLY A 142 -3.16 24.42 -16.72
C GLY A 142 -4.31 23.49 -17.14
N GLN A 143 -4.35 23.05 -18.40
CA GLN A 143 -5.46 22.24 -18.92
C GLN A 143 -5.67 20.91 -18.19
N ASP A 144 -4.58 20.27 -17.71
CA ASP A 144 -4.69 18.99 -16.98
C ASP A 144 -5.17 19.20 -15.54
N VAL A 145 -4.80 20.33 -14.92
CA VAL A 145 -5.36 20.77 -13.63
C VAL A 145 -6.87 21.06 -13.78
N THR A 146 -7.28 21.75 -14.84
CA THR A 146 -8.70 22.00 -15.17
C THR A 146 -9.45 20.70 -15.38
N PHE A 147 -8.85 19.71 -16.04
CA PHE A 147 -9.45 18.39 -16.22
C PHE A 147 -9.70 17.67 -14.89
N VAL A 148 -8.79 17.80 -13.93
CA VAL A 148 -8.99 17.26 -12.58
C VAL A 148 -10.14 17.98 -11.87
N ASP A 149 -10.24 19.30 -11.97
CA ASP A 149 -11.37 20.07 -11.41
C ASP A 149 -12.72 19.62 -11.98
N ASP A 150 -12.76 19.38 -13.29
CA ASP A 150 -13.98 18.94 -13.99
C ASP A 150 -14.40 17.52 -13.57
N MET A 151 -13.43 16.61 -13.38
CA MET A 151 -13.69 15.27 -12.83
C MET A 151 -14.21 15.35 -11.40
N ILE A 152 -13.57 16.13 -10.52
CA ILE A 152 -14.02 16.33 -9.14
C ILE A 152 -15.46 16.79 -9.14
N ARG A 153 -15.78 17.84 -9.90
CA ARG A 153 -17.15 18.39 -9.99
C ARG A 153 -18.15 17.34 -10.48
N ARG A 154 -17.80 16.57 -11.52
CA ARG A 154 -18.66 15.54 -12.09
C ARG A 154 -18.94 14.42 -11.10
N ILE A 155 -17.90 13.96 -10.39
CA ILE A 155 -17.98 12.85 -9.43
C ILE A 155 -18.75 13.28 -8.18
N GLU A 156 -18.41 14.43 -7.61
CA GLU A 156 -19.01 14.89 -6.35
C GLU A 156 -20.47 15.37 -6.47
N ASN A 157 -20.90 15.75 -7.66
CA ASN A 157 -22.31 16.02 -7.92
C ASN A 157 -23.19 14.76 -7.91
N ASP A 158 -22.58 13.59 -8.09
CA ASP A 158 -23.26 12.31 -8.27
C ASP A 158 -23.00 11.30 -7.14
N LEU A 159 -21.78 11.30 -6.60
CA LEU A 159 -21.35 10.34 -5.59
C LEU A 159 -21.07 11.01 -4.24
N CYS A 160 -21.26 10.26 -3.15
CA CYS A 160 -21.01 10.73 -1.79
C CYS A 160 -19.51 10.68 -1.46
N VAL A 161 -18.84 11.81 -1.56
CA VAL A 161 -17.42 12.00 -1.28
C VAL A 161 -17.24 12.85 -0.02
N ASP A 162 -16.27 12.52 0.81
CA ASP A 162 -15.72 13.44 1.81
C ASP A 162 -14.81 14.45 1.10
N THR A 163 -15.28 15.68 0.93
CA THR A 163 -14.56 16.71 0.19
C THR A 163 -13.29 17.18 0.91
N ALA A 164 -13.08 16.80 2.18
CA ALA A 164 -11.83 17.01 2.90
C ALA A 164 -10.83 15.85 2.70
N GLN A 165 -11.22 14.76 2.02
CA GLN A 165 -10.43 13.55 1.82
C GLN A 165 -10.15 13.28 0.34
N ARG A 166 -9.60 14.28 -0.38
CA ARG A 166 -9.14 14.16 -1.77
C ARG A 166 -7.63 13.98 -1.79
N PHE A 167 -7.16 13.00 -2.56
CA PHE A 167 -5.76 12.62 -2.64
C PHE A 167 -5.31 12.47 -4.09
N ALA A 168 -4.02 12.73 -4.34
CA ALA A 168 -3.39 12.54 -5.64
C ALA A 168 -2.06 11.82 -5.50
N LEU A 169 -1.80 10.87 -6.39
CA LEU A 169 -0.52 10.17 -6.46
C LEU A 169 -0.18 9.80 -7.90
N GLY A 170 1.10 9.60 -8.17
CA GLY A 170 1.56 9.15 -9.47
C GLY A 170 3.06 9.00 -9.54
N PHE A 171 3.51 8.24 -10.54
CA PHE A 171 4.90 7.96 -10.81
C PHE A 171 5.41 8.76 -12.02
N SER A 172 6.67 9.22 -11.97
CA SER A 172 7.34 9.89 -13.08
C SER A 172 6.58 11.14 -13.54
N TYR A 173 6.06 11.15 -14.76
CA TYR A 173 5.19 12.24 -15.23
C TYR A 173 3.88 12.33 -14.43
N GLY A 174 3.31 11.22 -13.97
CA GLY A 174 2.18 11.22 -13.04
C GLY A 174 2.54 11.82 -11.69
N GLY A 175 3.77 11.61 -11.22
CA GLY A 175 4.33 12.29 -10.05
C GLY A 175 4.45 13.79 -10.27
N ALA A 176 4.89 14.22 -11.47
CA ALA A 176 4.92 15.63 -11.84
C ALA A 176 3.51 16.26 -11.84
N MET A 177 2.51 15.52 -12.33
CA MET A 177 1.10 16.00 -12.29
C MET A 177 0.59 16.10 -10.85
N SER A 178 0.88 15.13 -10.01
CA SER A 178 0.53 15.19 -8.57
C SER A 178 1.19 16.39 -7.87
N TYR A 179 2.45 16.69 -8.22
CA TYR A 179 3.14 17.87 -7.73
C TYR A 179 2.49 19.17 -8.24
N ALA A 180 2.10 19.23 -9.52
CA ALA A 180 1.40 20.39 -10.09
C ALA A 180 0.07 20.65 -9.38
N LEU A 181 -0.67 19.59 -9.01
CA LEU A 181 -1.89 19.71 -8.20
C LEU A 181 -1.60 20.22 -6.78
N ALA A 182 -0.54 19.73 -6.14
CA ALA A 182 -0.11 20.24 -4.85
C ALA A 182 0.16 21.76 -4.88
N CYS A 183 0.72 22.26 -5.98
CA CYS A 183 0.95 23.69 -6.18
C CYS A 183 -0.35 24.46 -6.47
N ALA A 184 -1.12 24.00 -7.46
CA ALA A 184 -2.25 24.75 -8.02
C ALA A 184 -3.56 24.54 -7.25
N ARG A 185 -3.68 23.47 -6.46
CA ARG A 185 -4.91 23.04 -5.77
C ARG A 185 -4.63 22.60 -4.32
N ALA A 186 -3.74 23.30 -3.64
CA ALA A 186 -3.34 23.01 -2.27
C ALA A 186 -4.52 22.96 -1.28
N THR A 187 -5.57 23.73 -1.50
CA THR A 187 -6.78 23.75 -0.66
C THR A 187 -7.82 22.71 -1.07
N THR A 188 -7.64 22.08 -2.24
CA THR A 188 -8.55 21.04 -2.76
C THR A 188 -8.10 19.65 -2.34
N PHE A 189 -6.78 19.41 -2.34
CA PHE A 189 -6.21 18.12 -1.98
C PHE A 189 -5.73 18.11 -0.52
N ARG A 190 -6.14 17.08 0.22
CA ARG A 190 -5.68 16.85 1.59
C ARG A 190 -4.20 16.46 1.63
N ALA A 191 -3.78 15.61 0.70
CA ALA A 191 -2.40 15.19 0.58
C ALA A 191 -2.07 14.70 -0.84
N VAL A 192 -0.78 14.75 -1.18
CA VAL A 192 -0.24 14.18 -2.41
C VAL A 192 0.96 13.28 -2.15
N ALA A 193 1.11 12.21 -2.97
CA ALA A 193 2.30 11.37 -2.98
C ALA A 193 2.95 11.39 -4.37
N VAL A 194 4.23 11.72 -4.41
CA VAL A 194 5.00 11.96 -5.63
C VAL A 194 6.11 10.90 -5.73
N TYR A 195 5.93 9.92 -6.62
CA TYR A 195 6.90 8.87 -6.88
C TYR A 195 7.83 9.28 -8.01
N SER A 196 9.11 9.48 -7.74
CA SER A 196 10.14 9.87 -8.72
C SER A 196 9.68 10.98 -9.68
N GLY A 197 8.94 11.96 -9.15
CA GLY A 197 8.38 13.06 -9.93
C GLY A 197 9.40 14.17 -10.20
N ALA A 198 9.02 15.08 -11.10
CA ALA A 198 9.77 16.27 -11.47
C ALA A 198 8.84 17.48 -11.61
N GLY A 199 9.37 18.69 -11.72
CA GLY A 199 8.57 19.91 -11.90
C GLY A 199 8.04 20.16 -13.32
N ILE A 200 7.99 19.14 -14.17
CA ILE A 200 7.73 19.29 -15.63
C ILE A 200 6.27 19.55 -16.00
N SER A 201 5.31 19.31 -15.09
CA SER A 201 3.89 19.68 -15.26
C SER A 201 3.60 21.09 -14.72
N GLY A 202 4.62 21.82 -14.29
CA GLY A 202 4.52 23.15 -13.72
C GLY A 202 4.21 23.17 -12.22
N CYS A 203 4.22 24.36 -11.65
CA CYS A 203 3.86 24.65 -10.26
C CYS A 203 3.24 26.04 -10.17
N SER A 204 2.04 26.18 -10.71
CA SER A 204 1.29 27.44 -10.61
C SER A 204 0.80 27.63 -9.18
N GLY A 205 1.10 28.76 -8.56
CA GLY A 205 0.84 29.01 -7.14
C GLY A 205 2.01 28.56 -6.26
N GLY A 206 2.04 27.32 -5.84
CA GLY A 206 3.16 26.67 -5.13
C GLY A 206 3.63 27.30 -3.81
N THR A 207 2.78 28.10 -3.16
CA THR A 207 3.11 28.82 -1.92
C THR A 207 2.23 28.43 -0.73
N GLN A 208 1.21 27.63 -1.00
CA GLN A 208 0.27 27.18 0.03
C GLN A 208 0.69 25.82 0.62
N PRO A 209 0.35 25.56 1.89
CA PRO A 209 0.63 24.28 2.51
C PRO A 209 -0.28 23.18 1.95
N VAL A 210 0.29 21.99 1.78
CA VAL A 210 -0.42 20.72 1.53
C VAL A 210 0.40 19.59 2.12
N ALA A 211 -0.21 18.55 2.64
CA ALA A 211 0.52 17.38 3.09
C ALA A 211 1.22 16.72 1.89
N TYR A 212 2.53 16.52 1.97
CA TYR A 212 3.38 16.10 0.85
C TYR A 212 4.23 14.89 1.22
N MET A 213 4.17 13.84 0.42
CA MET A 213 5.09 12.72 0.48
C MET A 213 5.88 12.60 -0.82
N GLY A 214 7.21 12.67 -0.73
CA GLY A 214 8.13 12.40 -1.84
C GLY A 214 8.78 11.04 -1.68
N ILE A 215 8.75 10.23 -2.75
CA ILE A 215 9.38 8.91 -2.83
C ILE A 215 10.36 8.94 -4.00
N HIS A 216 11.66 8.69 -3.77
CA HIS A 216 12.65 8.89 -4.83
C HIS A 216 13.87 7.96 -4.68
N GLY A 217 14.33 7.41 -5.80
CA GLY A 217 15.52 6.59 -5.85
C GLY A 217 16.81 7.42 -5.82
N ILE A 218 17.82 6.99 -5.06
CA ILE A 218 19.10 7.72 -4.96
C ILE A 218 19.89 7.71 -6.29
N SER A 219 19.64 6.72 -7.15
CA SER A 219 20.24 6.59 -8.47
C SER A 219 19.39 7.21 -9.59
N ASP A 220 18.27 7.84 -9.25
CA ASP A 220 17.45 8.69 -10.12
C ASP A 220 17.88 10.16 -9.98
N ASN A 221 17.15 11.10 -10.57
CA ASN A 221 17.39 12.54 -10.35
C ASN A 221 16.97 12.97 -8.94
N ILE A 222 17.64 12.45 -7.91
CA ILE A 222 17.28 12.71 -6.51
C ILE A 222 17.38 14.18 -6.12
N GLY A 223 18.29 14.94 -6.76
CA GLY A 223 18.40 16.38 -6.56
C GLY A 223 17.11 17.12 -6.94
N GLY A 224 16.47 16.73 -8.05
CA GLY A 224 15.16 17.23 -8.45
C GLY A 224 14.10 16.87 -7.43
N GLY A 225 14.03 15.61 -6.99
CA GLY A 225 13.09 15.14 -5.97
C GLY A 225 13.22 15.90 -4.64
N ARG A 226 14.46 16.16 -4.19
CA ARG A 226 14.73 17.00 -3.01
C ARG A 226 14.17 18.41 -3.18
N GLY A 227 14.34 19.02 -4.37
CA GLY A 227 13.82 20.36 -4.67
C GLY A 227 12.30 20.44 -4.56
N LEU A 228 11.57 19.41 -5.03
CA LEU A 228 10.11 19.33 -4.88
C LEU A 228 9.70 19.24 -3.40
N ARG A 229 10.34 18.36 -2.64
CA ARG A 229 10.14 18.21 -1.19
C ARG A 229 10.38 19.52 -0.45
N ASP A 230 11.50 20.20 -0.73
CA ASP A 230 11.90 21.42 -0.02
C ASP A 230 10.94 22.58 -0.24
N THR A 231 10.21 22.58 -1.34
CA THR A 231 9.10 23.51 -1.55
C THR A 231 8.04 23.35 -0.47
N PHE A 232 7.62 22.12 -0.18
CA PHE A 232 6.62 21.87 0.85
C PHE A 232 7.18 21.87 2.28
N VAL A 233 8.46 21.57 2.49
CA VAL A 233 9.12 21.84 3.78
C VAL A 233 8.96 23.31 4.15
N ARG A 234 9.21 24.23 3.22
CA ARG A 234 9.01 25.68 3.43
C ARG A 234 7.55 26.07 3.60
N ASN A 235 6.69 25.65 2.67
CA ASN A 235 5.27 26.05 2.66
C ASN A 235 4.52 25.56 3.90
N ASN A 236 4.84 24.37 4.36
CA ASN A 236 4.22 23.74 5.54
C ASN A 236 4.85 24.20 6.87
N GLY A 237 5.90 25.04 6.80
CA GLY A 237 6.58 25.56 7.98
C GLY A 237 7.34 24.50 8.79
N CYS A 238 7.77 23.41 8.13
CA CYS A 238 8.53 22.36 8.78
C CYS A 238 9.95 22.82 9.12
N THR A 239 10.55 22.20 10.13
CA THR A 239 11.97 22.41 10.47
C THR A 239 12.84 21.82 9.34
N PRO A 240 13.65 22.63 8.65
CA PRO A 240 14.57 22.11 7.63
C PRO A 240 15.56 21.12 8.22
N GLN A 241 15.78 20.01 7.54
CA GLN A 241 16.78 19.01 7.91
C GLN A 241 17.33 18.28 6.68
N ASN A 242 18.55 17.76 6.79
CA ASN A 242 19.09 16.83 5.82
C ASN A 242 18.54 15.44 6.11
N ALA A 243 17.45 15.08 5.43
CA ALA A 243 16.87 13.76 5.59
C ALA A 243 17.91 12.69 5.18
N PRO A 244 18.15 11.66 6.01
CA PRO A 244 19.07 10.60 5.66
C PRO A 244 18.58 9.83 4.41
N GLU A 245 19.54 9.32 3.66
CA GLU A 245 19.28 8.51 2.48
C GLU A 245 20.07 7.19 2.58
N PRO A 246 19.57 6.09 1.99
CA PRO A 246 20.25 4.81 2.10
C PRO A 246 21.59 4.84 1.32
N ALA A 247 22.54 4.03 1.76
CA ALA A 247 23.78 3.85 1.02
C ALA A 247 23.52 3.11 -0.31
N ALA A 248 24.24 3.49 -1.35
CA ALA A 248 24.20 2.77 -2.64
C ALA A 248 24.61 1.30 -2.43
N GLY A 249 23.87 0.36 -3.01
CA GLY A 249 24.05 -1.08 -2.86
C GLY A 249 23.42 -1.68 -1.60
N SER A 250 22.80 -0.88 -0.71
CA SER A 250 22.14 -1.37 0.49
C SER A 250 20.84 -2.12 0.22
N ARG A 251 20.17 -1.81 -0.91
CA ARG A 251 18.83 -2.30 -1.28
C ARG A 251 17.77 -2.07 -0.21
N THR A 252 17.85 -0.92 0.47
CA THR A 252 16.93 -0.51 1.52
C THR A 252 16.32 0.84 1.20
N HIS A 253 15.33 1.24 1.99
CA HIS A 253 14.81 2.61 1.99
C HIS A 253 14.93 3.24 3.37
N ILE A 254 14.81 4.57 3.41
CA ILE A 254 14.72 5.35 4.65
C ILE A 254 13.58 6.35 4.48
N THR A 255 12.59 6.27 5.37
CA THR A 255 11.48 7.21 5.41
C THR A 255 11.66 8.18 6.56
N THR A 256 11.64 9.47 6.26
CA THR A 256 11.83 10.57 7.20
C THR A 256 10.58 11.44 7.25
N THR A 257 9.99 11.58 8.43
CA THR A 257 8.96 12.60 8.68
C THR A 257 9.61 13.87 9.20
N TYR A 258 9.30 15.02 8.57
CA TYR A 258 9.80 16.32 8.99
C TYR A 258 9.07 16.79 10.25
N SER A 259 9.83 17.32 11.20
CA SER A 259 9.29 17.90 12.43
C SER A 259 8.90 19.39 12.25
N GLY A 260 8.14 19.93 13.20
CA GLY A 260 7.79 21.36 13.25
C GLY A 260 6.82 21.83 12.18
N CYS A 261 6.31 20.94 11.34
CA CYS A 261 5.32 21.29 10.32
C CYS A 261 4.02 21.80 10.97
N ARG A 262 3.31 22.68 10.28
CA ARG A 262 1.95 23.10 10.68
C ARG A 262 1.07 21.87 10.85
N THR A 263 0.22 21.89 11.88
CA THR A 263 -0.75 20.82 12.13
C THR A 263 -1.57 20.55 10.87
N GLY A 264 -1.69 19.28 10.49
CA GLY A 264 -2.41 18.85 9.31
C GLY A 264 -1.62 18.88 7.98
N TYR A 265 -0.39 19.39 7.96
CA TYR A 265 0.43 19.51 6.75
C TYR A 265 1.81 18.85 6.90
N PRO A 266 1.87 17.53 7.17
CA PRO A 266 3.15 16.83 7.29
C PRO A 266 3.91 16.82 5.95
N VAL A 267 5.23 16.75 6.06
CA VAL A 267 6.12 16.40 4.93
C VAL A 267 6.83 15.12 5.26
N VAL A 268 6.77 14.17 4.33
CA VAL A 268 7.45 12.87 4.41
C VAL A 268 8.38 12.70 3.22
N TRP A 269 9.57 12.21 3.45
CA TRP A 269 10.55 11.88 2.43
C TRP A 269 10.98 10.44 2.57
N ALA A 270 10.74 9.63 1.55
CA ALA A 270 11.14 8.24 1.46
C ALA A 270 12.18 8.07 0.34
N ALA A 271 13.44 8.03 0.70
CA ALA A 271 14.53 7.75 -0.24
C ALA A 271 14.83 6.25 -0.26
N PHE A 272 15.08 5.69 -1.44
CA PHE A 272 15.42 4.28 -1.57
C PHE A 272 16.67 4.06 -2.44
N ASP A 273 17.39 2.99 -2.16
CA ASP A 273 18.51 2.56 -2.99
C ASP A 273 17.98 1.86 -4.26
N GLY A 274 17.85 2.65 -5.30
CA GLY A 274 17.32 2.23 -6.60
C GLY A 274 17.27 3.39 -7.59
N GLY A 275 16.82 3.09 -8.79
CA GLY A 275 16.63 4.03 -9.90
C GLY A 275 15.20 4.54 -10.00
N HIS A 276 14.77 4.77 -11.24
CA HIS A 276 13.47 5.33 -11.60
C HIS A 276 12.38 4.25 -11.60
N THR A 277 11.79 3.95 -10.43
CA THR A 277 10.76 2.93 -10.27
C THR A 277 9.69 3.34 -9.24
N PRO A 278 8.41 2.96 -9.43
CA PRO A 278 7.34 3.27 -8.49
C PRO A 278 7.21 2.26 -7.33
N GLY A 279 7.72 1.05 -7.50
CA GLY A 279 7.46 -0.08 -6.61
C GLY A 279 8.71 -0.75 -6.05
N PRO A 280 9.72 0.01 -5.51
CA PRO A 280 10.94 -0.60 -4.99
C PRO A 280 10.64 -1.56 -3.83
N ILE A 281 11.35 -2.70 -3.81
CA ILE A 281 11.25 -3.73 -2.78
C ILE A 281 12.58 -3.80 -2.04
N ASP A 282 12.57 -3.75 -0.71
CA ASP A 282 13.78 -3.94 0.10
C ASP A 282 14.37 -5.33 -0.15
N GLY A 283 15.69 -5.39 -0.26
CA GLY A 283 16.39 -6.59 -0.72
C GLY A 283 16.53 -6.68 -2.25
N GLY A 284 15.81 -5.84 -3.01
CA GLY A 284 15.87 -5.72 -4.46
C GLY A 284 14.59 -6.20 -5.17
N GLY A 285 14.36 -5.65 -6.35
CA GLY A 285 13.17 -5.89 -7.16
C GLY A 285 12.23 -4.68 -7.21
N ASP A 286 11.16 -4.84 -7.97
CA ASP A 286 10.10 -3.86 -8.17
C ASP A 286 8.75 -4.58 -8.25
N GLY A 287 7.67 -3.91 -7.85
CA GLY A 287 6.30 -4.42 -8.01
C GLY A 287 5.43 -4.30 -6.76
N TRP A 288 4.31 -5.00 -6.77
CA TRP A 288 3.22 -4.85 -5.81
C TRP A 288 3.58 -5.14 -4.33
N ARG A 289 4.69 -5.88 -4.06
CA ARG A 289 5.18 -6.12 -2.69
C ARG A 289 5.96 -4.95 -2.11
N SER A 290 6.02 -3.86 -2.84
CA SER A 290 6.69 -2.64 -2.41
C SER A 290 6.16 -2.14 -1.07
N TRP A 291 7.07 -1.60 -0.27
CA TRP A 291 6.77 -0.85 0.95
C TRP A 291 6.04 0.47 0.67
N THR A 292 6.09 0.98 -0.57
CA THR A 292 5.50 2.28 -0.94
C THR A 292 3.99 2.32 -0.76
N SER A 293 3.27 1.24 -1.13
CA SER A 293 1.80 1.19 -1.01
C SER A 293 1.30 1.38 0.44
N PRO A 294 1.77 0.61 1.44
CA PRO A 294 1.32 0.81 2.81
C PRO A 294 1.78 2.14 3.40
N GLU A 295 2.95 2.67 3.03
CA GLU A 295 3.40 3.97 3.53
C GLU A 295 2.57 5.13 2.98
N VAL A 296 2.22 5.11 1.68
CA VAL A 296 1.35 6.14 1.10
C VAL A 296 -0.08 6.02 1.61
N TRP A 297 -0.58 4.80 1.80
CA TRP A 297 -1.89 4.59 2.43
C TRP A 297 -1.94 5.20 3.82
N TRP A 298 -0.95 4.88 4.67
CA TRP A 298 -0.82 5.48 5.99
C TRP A 298 -0.73 7.01 5.93
N PHE A 299 0.10 7.54 5.02
CA PHE A 299 0.26 8.98 4.85
C PHE A 299 -1.05 9.69 4.49
N PHE A 300 -1.89 9.05 3.66
CA PHE A 300 -3.18 9.62 3.24
C PHE A 300 -4.25 9.53 4.33
N THR A 301 -4.30 8.43 5.06
CA THR A 301 -5.45 8.10 5.90
C THR A 301 -5.17 8.25 7.38
N GLY A 302 -3.91 8.23 7.80
CA GLY A 302 -3.51 8.05 9.19
C GLY A 302 -3.83 6.65 9.73
N ASP A 303 -4.39 5.77 8.90
CA ASP A 303 -4.71 4.40 9.28
C ASP A 303 -3.42 3.61 9.47
N THR A 304 -2.99 3.49 10.69
CA THR A 304 -1.86 2.66 11.10
C THR A 304 -2.28 1.20 11.26
N THR A 305 -3.19 0.68 10.43
CA THR A 305 -3.34 -0.75 10.41
C THR A 305 -2.05 -1.33 9.85
N PRO A 306 -1.15 -1.85 10.69
CA PRO A 306 -0.05 -2.64 10.18
C PRO A 306 -0.69 -3.72 9.32
N THR A 307 -0.18 -3.95 8.13
CA THR A 307 -0.46 -5.25 7.50
C THR A 307 -0.10 -6.27 8.57
N PRO A 308 -1.05 -7.07 9.08
CA PRO A 308 -0.72 -8.02 10.11
C PRO A 308 0.51 -8.80 9.63
N PRO A 309 1.51 -9.05 10.49
CA PRO A 309 2.67 -9.81 10.08
C PRO A 309 2.18 -11.12 9.42
N PRO A 310 2.84 -11.58 8.36
CA PRO A 310 2.48 -12.83 7.74
C PRO A 310 2.46 -13.94 8.79
N PHE A 311 1.46 -14.79 8.74
CA PHE A 311 1.29 -15.93 9.65
C PHE A 311 1.15 -17.22 8.85
N ARG A 312 1.43 -18.33 9.49
CA ARG A 312 1.14 -19.66 8.95
C ARG A 312 -0.18 -20.17 9.51
N LEU A 313 -0.91 -20.92 8.71
CA LEU A 313 -2.08 -21.66 9.15
C LEU A 313 -1.67 -23.10 9.40
N ARG A 314 -1.53 -23.47 10.67
CA ARG A 314 -1.14 -24.80 11.10
C ARG A 314 -2.38 -25.64 11.41
N SER A 315 -2.51 -26.79 10.74
CA SER A 315 -3.59 -27.74 11.01
C SER A 315 -3.37 -28.43 12.37
N GLU A 316 -4.42 -28.51 13.16
CA GLU A 316 -4.38 -29.22 14.44
C GLU A 316 -4.23 -30.74 14.26
N SER A 317 -4.82 -31.34 13.20
CA SER A 317 -4.77 -32.78 12.99
C SER A 317 -3.41 -33.28 12.51
N SER A 318 -2.71 -32.50 11.68
CA SER A 318 -1.46 -32.92 11.06
C SER A 318 -0.23 -32.25 11.65
N SER A 319 -0.41 -31.18 12.42
CA SER A 319 0.67 -30.28 12.87
C SER A 319 1.47 -29.63 11.73
N ARG A 320 0.98 -29.75 10.47
CA ARG A 320 1.56 -29.16 9.26
C ARG A 320 0.89 -27.84 8.89
N CYS A 321 1.58 -27.07 8.08
CA CYS A 321 1.10 -25.77 7.64
C CYS A 321 0.40 -25.84 6.28
N LEU A 322 -0.64 -25.03 6.10
CA LEU A 322 -1.28 -24.79 4.82
C LEU A 322 -0.23 -24.26 3.84
N ASP A 323 -0.15 -24.88 2.66
CA ASP A 323 0.95 -24.70 1.72
C ASP A 323 0.42 -24.62 0.29
N VAL A 324 0.99 -23.71 -0.51
CA VAL A 324 0.75 -23.68 -1.95
C VAL A 324 1.65 -24.71 -2.61
N ASN A 325 1.06 -25.73 -3.21
CA ASN A 325 1.77 -26.87 -3.78
C ASN A 325 2.92 -26.44 -4.70
N GLY A 326 4.14 -26.88 -4.38
CA GLY A 326 5.36 -26.58 -5.13
C GLY A 326 5.74 -25.12 -5.17
N ALA A 327 5.21 -24.26 -4.29
CA ALA A 327 5.37 -22.80 -4.30
C ALA A 327 5.00 -22.16 -5.66
N ASN A 328 4.14 -22.80 -6.43
CA ASN A 328 3.73 -22.35 -7.75
C ASN A 328 2.62 -21.29 -7.63
N SER A 329 2.90 -20.04 -8.04
CA SER A 329 1.94 -18.92 -7.97
C SER A 329 0.95 -18.85 -9.14
N THR A 330 0.88 -19.87 -10.01
CA THR A 330 -0.08 -19.92 -11.12
C THR A 330 -1.52 -20.10 -10.60
N ASN A 331 -2.48 -19.41 -11.22
CA ASN A 331 -3.91 -19.59 -10.93
C ASN A 331 -4.33 -21.05 -11.02
N GLY A 332 -5.08 -21.53 -10.05
CA GLY A 332 -5.53 -22.92 -9.97
C GLY A 332 -4.58 -23.86 -9.21
N THR A 333 -3.40 -23.38 -8.77
CA THR A 333 -2.52 -24.21 -7.95
C THR A 333 -3.20 -24.61 -6.65
N GLN A 334 -3.21 -25.91 -6.40
CA GLN A 334 -3.94 -26.54 -5.30
C GLN A 334 -3.26 -26.28 -3.95
N MET A 335 -4.07 -26.20 -2.90
CA MET A 335 -3.59 -26.17 -1.52
C MET A 335 -3.35 -27.57 -0.99
N ILE A 336 -2.27 -27.69 -0.24
CA ILE A 336 -1.86 -28.91 0.48
C ILE A 336 -1.48 -28.54 1.92
N VAL A 337 -1.17 -29.55 2.74
CA VAL A 337 -0.37 -29.33 3.94
C VAL A 337 1.05 -29.85 3.75
N TRP A 338 2.01 -29.16 4.33
CA TRP A 338 3.43 -29.52 4.31
C TRP A 338 4.09 -29.17 5.65
N ASP A 339 5.26 -29.78 5.94
CA ASP A 339 6.02 -29.42 7.13
C ASP A 339 6.22 -27.91 7.20
N CYS A 340 6.01 -27.32 8.38
CA CYS A 340 6.04 -25.88 8.54
C CYS A 340 7.43 -25.30 8.31
N HIS A 341 7.54 -24.29 7.45
CA HIS A 341 8.79 -23.57 7.15
C HIS A 341 8.50 -22.08 6.90
N ALA A 342 9.55 -21.27 6.79
CA ALA A 342 9.42 -19.83 6.65
C ALA A 342 9.28 -19.33 5.19
N ASN A 343 9.18 -20.23 4.19
CA ASN A 343 9.09 -19.83 2.78
C ASN A 343 7.75 -19.16 2.46
N ALA A 344 7.72 -18.34 1.42
CA ALA A 344 6.60 -17.49 1.07
C ALA A 344 5.29 -18.23 0.75
N ASN A 345 5.36 -19.51 0.34
CA ASN A 345 4.18 -20.33 0.01
C ASN A 345 3.38 -20.82 1.24
N GLN A 346 3.85 -20.53 2.45
CA GLN A 346 3.14 -20.76 3.71
C GLN A 346 2.89 -19.46 4.48
N GLN A 347 3.33 -18.30 3.95
CA GLN A 347 3.17 -17.02 4.60
C GLN A 347 1.86 -16.37 4.14
N PHE A 348 0.84 -16.45 4.97
CA PHE A 348 -0.47 -15.87 4.71
C PHE A 348 -0.58 -14.48 5.32
N THR A 349 -1.23 -13.58 4.63
CA THR A 349 -1.75 -12.34 5.19
C THR A 349 -3.28 -12.39 5.13
N GLN A 350 -3.91 -11.85 6.14
CA GLN A 350 -5.37 -11.72 6.15
C GLN A 350 -5.73 -10.27 5.83
N ASN A 351 -6.53 -10.11 4.79
CA ASN A 351 -7.03 -8.84 4.36
C ASN A 351 -8.57 -8.89 4.38
N ASN A 352 -9.18 -8.31 5.43
CA ASN A 352 -10.59 -8.56 5.75
C ASN A 352 -10.87 -10.07 5.85
N LYS A 353 -11.64 -10.59 4.89
CA LYS A 353 -11.97 -12.01 4.77
C LYS A 353 -11.12 -12.75 3.73
N ALA A 354 -10.24 -12.08 3.01
CA ALA A 354 -9.34 -12.73 2.06
C ALA A 354 -8.07 -13.24 2.76
N LEU A 355 -7.75 -14.51 2.58
CA LEU A 355 -6.48 -15.11 2.98
C LEU A 355 -5.56 -15.11 1.75
N GLN A 356 -4.46 -14.35 1.83
CA GLN A 356 -3.56 -14.12 0.70
C GLN A 356 -2.21 -14.80 0.93
N VAL A 357 -1.67 -15.42 -0.13
CA VAL A 357 -0.38 -16.08 -0.16
C VAL A 357 0.22 -16.01 -1.56
N LEU A 358 1.51 -15.76 -1.71
CA LEU A 358 2.21 -15.61 -2.99
C LEU A 358 1.54 -14.59 -3.96
N GLY A 359 0.88 -13.57 -3.41
CA GLY A 359 0.18 -12.57 -4.21
C GLY A 359 -1.15 -13.01 -4.80
N LYS A 360 -1.66 -14.14 -4.38
CA LYS A 360 -2.95 -14.72 -4.76
C LYS A 360 -3.85 -14.84 -3.54
N CYS A 361 -5.13 -15.07 -3.76
CA CYS A 361 -6.11 -15.34 -2.73
C CYS A 361 -6.43 -16.84 -2.65
N LEU A 362 -6.56 -17.36 -1.43
CA LEU A 362 -7.14 -18.68 -1.20
C LEU A 362 -8.57 -18.68 -1.75
N GLU A 363 -8.88 -19.64 -2.60
CA GLU A 363 -10.15 -19.71 -3.29
C GLU A 363 -10.78 -21.11 -3.20
N VAL A 364 -12.09 -21.11 -3.06
CA VAL A 364 -12.93 -22.27 -3.36
C VAL A 364 -13.63 -22.03 -4.70
N PRO A 365 -13.58 -22.96 -5.67
CA PRO A 365 -14.26 -22.78 -6.96
C PRO A 365 -15.76 -22.47 -6.82
N ALA A 366 -16.33 -21.78 -7.81
CA ALA A 366 -17.76 -21.58 -7.88
C ALA A 366 -18.51 -22.94 -7.88
N ASN A 367 -19.66 -23.02 -7.19
CA ASN A 367 -20.44 -24.24 -7.03
C ASN A 367 -19.72 -25.40 -6.30
N ALA A 368 -18.76 -25.09 -5.44
CA ALA A 368 -18.07 -26.07 -4.63
C ALA A 368 -19.01 -26.74 -3.64
N GLY A 369 -18.95 -28.09 -3.60
CA GLY A 369 -19.54 -28.93 -2.56
C GLY A 369 -18.48 -29.54 -1.63
N PRO A 370 -18.91 -30.31 -0.62
CA PRO A 370 -17.98 -31.06 0.23
C PRO A 370 -17.01 -31.92 -0.60
N GLY A 371 -15.72 -31.91 -0.25
CA GLY A 371 -14.65 -32.60 -0.98
C GLY A 371 -14.00 -31.77 -2.10
N THR A 372 -14.52 -30.58 -2.43
CA THR A 372 -13.89 -29.71 -3.44
C THR A 372 -12.57 -29.18 -2.93
N ARG A 373 -11.50 -29.35 -3.72
CA ARG A 373 -10.15 -28.87 -3.39
C ARG A 373 -10.09 -27.34 -3.45
N THR A 374 -9.41 -26.76 -2.46
CA THR A 374 -9.07 -25.34 -2.45
C THR A 374 -7.82 -25.08 -3.29
N ARG A 375 -7.73 -23.85 -3.80
CA ARG A 375 -6.65 -23.41 -4.69
C ARG A 375 -6.31 -21.95 -4.44
N ILE A 376 -5.28 -21.44 -5.08
CA ILE A 376 -5.03 -20.01 -5.18
C ILE A 376 -5.50 -19.49 -6.55
N TRP A 377 -5.93 -18.23 -6.56
CA TRP A 377 -6.36 -17.52 -7.76
C TRP A 377 -6.07 -16.04 -7.64
N ASP A 378 -6.06 -15.29 -8.76
CA ASP A 378 -5.96 -13.83 -8.73
C ASP A 378 -7.03 -13.25 -7.80
N CYS A 379 -6.62 -12.35 -6.90
CA CYS A 379 -7.55 -11.72 -5.98
C CYS A 379 -8.54 -10.84 -6.75
N ASN A 380 -9.83 -11.10 -6.61
CA ASN A 380 -10.91 -10.40 -7.29
C ASN A 380 -11.99 -9.86 -6.35
N GLY A 381 -11.83 -10.10 -5.01
CA GLY A 381 -12.79 -9.66 -3.99
C GLY A 381 -14.11 -10.44 -3.95
N GLY A 382 -14.29 -11.44 -4.83
CA GLY A 382 -15.50 -12.26 -4.89
C GLY A 382 -15.69 -13.15 -3.65
N ALA A 383 -16.93 -13.60 -3.41
CA ALA A 383 -17.28 -14.44 -2.26
C ALA A 383 -16.52 -15.78 -2.24
N SER A 384 -16.08 -16.29 -3.40
CA SER A 384 -15.25 -17.49 -3.52
C SER A 384 -13.88 -17.38 -2.84
N GLN A 385 -13.42 -16.17 -2.58
CA GLN A 385 -12.13 -15.86 -1.98
C GLN A 385 -12.26 -15.27 -0.57
N GLN A 386 -13.47 -15.28 -0.01
CA GLN A 386 -13.73 -14.76 1.32
C GLN A 386 -13.94 -15.87 2.34
N TRP A 387 -13.27 -15.74 3.48
CA TRP A 387 -13.20 -16.73 4.53
C TRP A 387 -13.42 -16.09 5.90
N ASN A 388 -14.26 -16.68 6.73
CA ASN A 388 -14.34 -16.33 8.14
C ASN A 388 -13.33 -17.20 8.90
N VAL A 389 -12.39 -16.57 9.56
CA VAL A 389 -11.49 -17.22 10.53
C VAL A 389 -12.18 -17.11 11.89
N ASN A 390 -12.65 -18.24 12.40
CA ASN A 390 -13.49 -18.28 13.59
C ASN A 390 -12.66 -18.54 14.86
N ASP A 391 -13.15 -18.08 16.02
CA ASP A 391 -12.46 -18.22 17.31
C ASP A 391 -12.28 -19.69 17.75
N ASN A 392 -13.11 -20.60 17.25
CA ASN A 392 -12.99 -22.04 17.48
C ASN A 392 -11.92 -22.74 16.61
N GLY A 393 -11.16 -21.95 15.82
CA GLY A 393 -10.11 -22.45 14.93
C GLY A 393 -10.60 -22.89 13.56
N THR A 394 -11.92 -22.93 13.29
CA THR A 394 -12.40 -23.26 11.95
C THR A 394 -12.26 -22.09 10.98
N ILE A 395 -12.08 -22.39 9.69
CA ILE A 395 -12.05 -21.37 8.61
C ILE A 395 -13.17 -21.72 7.64
N THR A 396 -14.19 -20.85 7.55
CA THR A 396 -15.39 -21.11 6.75
C THR A 396 -15.45 -20.23 5.49
N SER A 397 -15.75 -20.83 4.35
CA SER A 397 -15.99 -20.11 3.10
C SER A 397 -17.26 -19.27 3.21
N VAL A 398 -17.17 -17.99 2.86
CA VAL A 398 -18.36 -17.10 2.81
C VAL A 398 -19.33 -17.52 1.72
N GLN A 399 -18.81 -18.05 0.59
CA GLN A 399 -19.64 -18.46 -0.53
C GLN A 399 -20.46 -19.71 -0.24
N THR A 400 -19.87 -20.73 0.42
CA THR A 400 -20.48 -22.06 0.54
C THR A 400 -20.89 -22.40 1.98
N GLY A 401 -20.38 -21.70 2.98
CA GLY A 401 -20.52 -22.05 4.39
C GLY A 401 -19.73 -23.27 4.83
N LEU A 402 -18.98 -23.91 3.90
CA LEU A 402 -18.15 -25.09 4.20
C LEU A 402 -16.86 -24.71 4.90
N CYS A 403 -16.34 -25.62 5.71
CA CYS A 403 -15.09 -25.47 6.45
C CYS A 403 -13.87 -25.92 5.62
N LEU A 404 -12.76 -25.20 5.76
CA LEU A 404 -11.45 -25.62 5.28
C LEU A 404 -11.02 -26.88 6.00
N ASP A 405 -10.76 -27.95 5.25
CA ASP A 405 -10.59 -29.32 5.75
C ASP A 405 -9.33 -29.94 5.18
N VAL A 406 -8.51 -30.58 6.01
CA VAL A 406 -7.35 -31.33 5.54
C VAL A 406 -7.66 -32.82 5.41
N ASN A 407 -7.48 -33.35 4.21
CA ASN A 407 -7.71 -34.77 3.92
C ASN A 407 -6.41 -35.57 4.10
N GLY A 408 -6.07 -35.90 5.33
CA GLY A 408 -4.89 -36.66 5.70
C GLY A 408 -3.86 -35.88 6.52
N THR A 409 -2.86 -36.58 7.02
CA THR A 409 -1.86 -36.00 7.94
C THR A 409 -0.43 -35.99 7.39
N ALA A 410 -0.18 -36.54 6.20
CA ALA A 410 1.13 -36.55 5.55
C ALA A 410 1.42 -35.28 4.76
N ASN A 411 2.68 -35.00 4.43
CA ASN A 411 3.04 -33.99 3.44
C ASN A 411 2.29 -34.27 2.11
N SER A 412 1.92 -33.22 1.41
CA SER A 412 1.08 -33.23 0.20
C SER A 412 -0.38 -33.66 0.40
N SER A 413 -0.83 -33.89 1.64
CA SER A 413 -2.26 -34.13 1.86
C SER A 413 -3.09 -32.94 1.39
N ALA A 414 -4.18 -33.25 0.67
CA ALA A 414 -5.03 -32.24 0.04
C ALA A 414 -5.78 -31.41 1.08
N VAL A 415 -5.99 -30.14 0.76
CA VAL A 415 -6.87 -29.27 1.53
C VAL A 415 -8.11 -28.96 0.71
N ASN A 416 -9.26 -29.35 1.24
CA ASN A 416 -10.57 -29.27 0.62
C ASN A 416 -11.49 -28.36 1.42
N VAL A 417 -12.73 -28.19 0.97
CA VAL A 417 -13.84 -27.74 1.83
C VAL A 417 -14.75 -28.93 2.15
N ALA A 418 -15.27 -28.95 3.37
CA ALA A 418 -16.18 -30.01 3.84
C ALA A 418 -17.27 -29.43 4.73
N THR A 419 -18.35 -30.18 4.96
CA THR A 419 -19.38 -29.81 5.94
C THR A 419 -18.72 -29.58 7.30
N CYS A 420 -19.01 -28.43 7.91
CA CYS A 420 -18.45 -28.07 9.20
C CYS A 420 -18.95 -29.02 10.30
N ASN A 421 -18.01 -29.69 10.98
CA ASN A 421 -18.30 -30.60 12.10
C ASN A 421 -17.40 -30.35 13.30
N ASN A 422 -16.55 -29.32 13.23
CA ASN A 422 -15.60 -28.93 14.27
C ASN A 422 -14.57 -30.01 14.62
N ALA A 423 -14.33 -31.00 13.74
CA ALA A 423 -13.30 -32.01 13.92
C ALA A 423 -11.88 -31.40 13.81
N VAL A 424 -10.89 -32.08 14.36
CA VAL A 424 -9.48 -31.59 14.43
C VAL A 424 -8.86 -31.29 13.06
N ASN A 425 -9.32 -31.97 12.00
CA ASN A 425 -8.90 -31.74 10.61
C ASN A 425 -9.51 -30.48 9.97
N GLN A 426 -10.46 -29.80 10.66
CA GLN A 426 -11.04 -28.53 10.26
C GLN A 426 -10.56 -27.36 11.12
N ARG A 427 -9.68 -27.61 12.10
CA ARG A 427 -9.16 -26.58 12.97
C ARG A 427 -7.74 -26.18 12.61
N TRP A 428 -7.54 -24.88 12.55
CA TRP A 428 -6.32 -24.23 12.11
C TRP A 428 -5.89 -23.16 13.13
N ALA A 429 -4.64 -23.18 13.52
CA ALA A 429 -4.04 -22.18 14.39
C ALA A 429 -3.16 -21.23 13.58
N LYS A 430 -3.20 -19.93 13.88
CA LYS A 430 -2.21 -18.97 13.38
C LYS A 430 -0.90 -19.18 14.14
N ALA A 431 0.23 -19.36 13.43
CA ALA A 431 1.56 -19.65 13.96
C ALA A 431 2.65 -18.77 13.32
#